data_c9d329c430499bc57e8b78656f9f2190
#
_entry.id   c9d329c430499bc57e8b78656f9f2190
#
_cell.length_a   1.000
_cell.length_b   1.000
_cell.length_c   1.000
_cell.angle_alpha   90.00
_cell.angle_beta   90.00
_cell.angle_gamma   90.00
#
_symmetry.space_group_name_H-M   'P 1'
#
loop_
_entity.id
_entity.type
_entity.pdbx_description
1 polymer ?
#
loop_
_entity_poly.entity_id
_entity_poly.type
_entity_poly.pdbx_seq_one_letter_code
_entity_poly.pdbx_strand_id
1 'polypeptide(L)'
;NLTSPPKLVIFDCDGVVVDSEPLTLNLLCEDLASHGLSLSLPEVIDLAVGGTIGGIGVQAKAMGAAILDDWADQFYEKMFAVLGQSVELIPGIEAVLDALDHQGIPFAIGSNGSHRKMGITLGRCGVAERFAGRAFSPEDVANPKPAPDVYLLAASKIEIAPGDCVVIEDSATGARAGVAAGMVVMGFTHDTPAAKFAGITDMLFDDMADLPALLGLNAQ
;
A
#
# COMPACT_ATOMS: atom_id res chain seq x y z
N ASN A 1 4.61 10.53 -19.01
CA ASN A 1 4.17 11.71 -18.27
C ASN A 1 2.74 12.04 -18.66
N LEU A 2 1.96 12.56 -17.71
CA LEU A 2 0.63 13.09 -17.99
C LEU A 2 0.73 14.37 -18.83
N THR A 3 -0.29 14.62 -19.66
CA THR A 3 -0.38 15.84 -20.45
C THR A 3 -0.84 17.05 -19.64
N SER A 4 -1.45 16.81 -18.49
CA SER A 4 -1.87 17.83 -17.51
C SER A 4 -1.85 17.22 -16.11
N PRO A 5 -1.61 18.03 -15.06
CA PRO A 5 -1.67 17.55 -13.68
C PRO A 5 -3.03 16.94 -13.35
N PRO A 6 -3.08 15.88 -12.50
CA PRO A 6 -4.34 15.32 -12.03
C PRO A 6 -5.04 16.28 -11.07
N LYS A 7 -6.35 16.09 -10.86
CA LYS A 7 -7.11 16.85 -9.85
C LYS A 7 -7.09 16.18 -8.48
N LEU A 8 -6.69 14.90 -8.41
CA LEU A 8 -6.54 14.12 -7.18
C LEU A 8 -5.48 13.05 -7.40
N VAL A 9 -4.57 12.87 -6.43
CA VAL A 9 -3.67 11.72 -6.36
C VAL A 9 -4.09 10.83 -5.21
N ILE A 10 -4.29 9.53 -5.48
CA ILE A 10 -4.63 8.55 -4.45
C ILE A 10 -3.49 7.55 -4.35
N PHE A 11 -2.86 7.50 -3.20
CA PHE A 11 -1.76 6.58 -2.92
C PHE A 11 -2.27 5.29 -2.31
N ASP A 12 -1.69 4.14 -2.65
CA ASP A 12 -1.68 3.03 -1.70
C ASP A 12 -0.86 3.43 -0.48
N CYS A 13 -1.03 2.71 0.63
CA CYS A 13 -0.32 3.03 1.88
C CYS A 13 0.99 2.24 1.97
N ASP A 14 0.87 0.90 2.01
CA ASP A 14 2.00 -0.01 2.21
C ASP A 14 2.81 -0.15 0.92
N GLY A 15 4.11 0.04 0.97
CA GLY A 15 4.97 0.00 -0.21
C GLY A 15 4.96 1.25 -1.09
N VAL A 16 4.08 2.25 -0.80
CA VAL A 16 4.00 3.52 -1.54
C VAL A 16 4.23 4.72 -0.63
N VAL A 17 3.54 4.82 0.49
CA VAL A 17 3.73 5.88 1.49
C VAL A 17 4.69 5.42 2.58
N VAL A 18 4.49 4.22 3.11
CA VAL A 18 5.29 3.64 4.20
C VAL A 18 5.96 2.34 3.76
N ASP A 19 7.20 2.14 4.18
CA ASP A 19 8.01 0.94 3.91
C ASP A 19 7.77 -0.13 4.99
N SER A 20 6.59 -0.72 4.97
CA SER A 20 6.14 -1.68 5.99
C SER A 20 6.40 -3.13 5.63
N GLU A 21 6.59 -3.46 4.35
CA GLU A 21 6.67 -4.84 3.88
C GLU A 21 7.91 -5.59 4.38
N PRO A 22 9.13 -5.03 4.32
CA PRO A 22 10.32 -5.72 4.83
C PRO A 22 10.23 -6.06 6.33
N LEU A 23 9.67 -5.14 7.13
CA LEU A 23 9.48 -5.37 8.58
C LEU A 23 8.49 -6.51 8.84
N THR A 24 7.38 -6.53 8.09
CA THR A 24 6.35 -7.57 8.22
C THR A 24 6.86 -8.93 7.79
N LEU A 25 7.59 -9.01 6.67
CA LEU A 25 8.16 -10.26 6.16
C LEU A 25 9.23 -10.83 7.08
N ASN A 26 10.12 -9.99 7.60
CA ASN A 26 11.13 -10.43 8.57
C ASN A 26 10.50 -10.95 9.86
N LEU A 27 9.51 -10.21 10.39
CA LEU A 27 8.76 -10.66 11.55
C LEU A 27 8.08 -12.02 11.29
N LEU A 28 7.52 -12.21 10.10
CA LEU A 28 6.86 -13.45 9.73
C LEU A 28 7.86 -14.64 9.67
N CYS A 29 9.06 -14.42 9.12
CA CYS A 29 10.13 -15.42 9.15
C CYS A 29 10.47 -15.84 10.58
N GLU A 30 10.69 -14.87 11.48
CA GLU A 30 11.05 -15.11 12.88
C GLU A 30 9.91 -15.81 13.64
N ASP A 31 8.68 -15.35 13.44
CA ASP A 31 7.51 -15.88 14.13
C ASP A 31 7.23 -17.34 13.71
N LEU A 32 7.25 -17.64 12.40
CA LEU A 32 7.09 -19.00 11.90
C LEU A 32 8.19 -19.94 12.40
N ALA A 33 9.45 -19.46 12.44
CA ALA A 33 10.57 -20.23 12.99
C ALA A 33 10.35 -20.56 14.47
N SER A 34 9.80 -19.64 15.25
CA SER A 34 9.46 -19.87 16.67
C SER A 34 8.37 -20.93 16.85
N HIS A 35 7.55 -21.16 15.84
CA HIS A 35 6.52 -22.20 15.78
C HIS A 35 6.99 -23.49 15.08
N GLY A 36 8.31 -23.64 14.87
CA GLY A 36 8.92 -24.84 14.31
C GLY A 36 8.95 -24.91 12.80
N LEU A 37 8.59 -23.84 12.08
CA LEU A 37 8.65 -23.75 10.62
C LEU A 37 9.69 -22.70 10.19
N SER A 38 10.93 -23.13 9.96
CA SER A 38 11.99 -22.26 9.48
C SER A 38 11.96 -22.18 7.96
N LEU A 39 11.61 -20.99 7.44
CA LEU A 39 11.60 -20.67 6.01
C LEU A 39 12.60 -19.55 5.71
N SER A 40 13.18 -19.59 4.53
CA SER A 40 13.94 -18.46 3.99
C SER A 40 13.01 -17.31 3.61
N LEU A 41 13.55 -16.09 3.52
CA LEU A 41 12.77 -14.91 3.11
C LEU A 41 12.05 -15.09 1.76
N PRO A 42 12.68 -15.65 0.69
CA PRO A 42 11.97 -15.96 -0.55
C PRO A 42 10.77 -16.90 -0.37
N GLU A 43 10.91 -17.95 0.47
CA GLU A 43 9.82 -18.88 0.74
C GLU A 43 8.67 -18.21 1.51
N VAL A 44 9.00 -17.29 2.42
CA VAL A 44 7.98 -16.48 3.14
C VAL A 44 7.30 -15.51 2.20
N ILE A 45 8.03 -14.87 1.29
CA ILE A 45 7.45 -14.03 0.24
C ILE A 45 6.46 -14.83 -0.61
N ASP A 46 6.85 -16.01 -1.09
CA ASP A 46 5.98 -16.88 -1.89
C ASP A 46 4.72 -17.31 -1.10
N LEU A 47 4.87 -17.59 0.19
CA LEU A 47 3.76 -17.92 1.08
C LEU A 47 2.80 -16.74 1.30
N ALA A 48 3.33 -15.52 1.33
CA ALA A 48 2.57 -14.28 1.60
C ALA A 48 1.86 -13.71 0.35
N VAL A 49 2.30 -14.08 -0.86
CA VAL A 49 1.76 -13.52 -2.11
C VAL A 49 0.25 -13.71 -2.21
N GLY A 50 -0.48 -12.58 -2.21
CA GLY A 50 -1.94 -12.56 -2.37
C GLY A 50 -2.73 -13.16 -1.21
N GLY A 51 -2.05 -13.51 -0.09
CA GLY A 51 -2.66 -14.10 1.09
C GLY A 51 -2.97 -13.09 2.19
N THR A 52 -3.84 -13.51 3.11
CA THR A 52 -4.06 -12.84 4.40
C THR A 52 -3.22 -13.52 5.47
N ILE A 53 -2.96 -12.84 6.59
CA ILE A 53 -2.24 -13.44 7.72
C ILE A 53 -2.92 -14.73 8.19
N GLY A 54 -4.26 -14.75 8.25
CA GLY A 54 -5.00 -15.99 8.56
C GLY A 54 -4.77 -17.11 7.54
N GLY A 55 -4.74 -16.76 6.24
CA GLY A 55 -4.44 -17.72 5.16
C GLY A 55 -3.02 -18.27 5.24
N ILE A 56 -2.04 -17.41 5.57
CA ILE A 56 -0.66 -17.81 5.83
C ILE A 56 -0.61 -18.81 7.00
N GLY A 57 -1.33 -18.53 8.10
CA GLY A 57 -1.40 -19.44 9.24
C GLY A 57 -1.92 -20.84 8.87
N VAL A 58 -2.96 -20.90 8.04
CA VAL A 58 -3.50 -22.18 7.55
C VAL A 58 -2.45 -22.96 6.74
N GLN A 59 -1.74 -22.29 5.84
CA GLN A 59 -0.69 -22.91 5.03
C GLN A 59 0.51 -23.36 5.90
N ALA A 60 0.97 -22.49 6.81
CA ALA A 60 2.06 -22.81 7.70
C ALA A 60 1.73 -24.02 8.60
N LYS A 61 0.50 -24.11 9.11
CA LYS A 61 0.02 -25.27 9.87
C LYS A 61 0.04 -26.55 9.04
N ALA A 62 -0.36 -26.48 7.77
CA ALA A 62 -0.28 -27.61 6.85
C ALA A 62 1.18 -28.02 6.54
N MET A 63 2.14 -27.08 6.63
CA MET A 63 3.58 -27.32 6.49
C MET A 63 4.24 -27.82 7.80
N GLY A 64 3.48 -27.94 8.89
CA GLY A 64 3.96 -28.50 10.15
C GLY A 64 4.26 -27.48 11.26
N ALA A 65 3.93 -26.20 11.06
CA ALA A 65 4.08 -25.22 12.12
C ALA A 65 3.12 -25.50 13.31
N ALA A 66 3.59 -25.35 14.54
CA ALA A 66 2.81 -25.50 15.76
C ALA A 66 1.97 -24.23 16.04
N ILE A 67 1.07 -23.89 15.12
CA ILE A 67 0.25 -22.68 15.15
C ILE A 67 -1.09 -22.96 15.82
N LEU A 68 -1.48 -22.11 16.76
CA LEU A 68 -2.80 -22.12 17.42
C LEU A 68 -3.83 -21.34 16.59
N ASP A 69 -5.11 -21.50 16.92
CA ASP A 69 -6.20 -20.90 16.15
C ASP A 69 -6.25 -19.36 16.27
N ASP A 70 -5.70 -18.79 17.33
CA ASP A 70 -5.58 -17.34 17.57
C ASP A 70 -4.25 -16.73 17.09
N TRP A 71 -3.42 -17.52 16.41
CA TRP A 71 -2.10 -17.06 15.94
C TRP A 71 -2.16 -15.79 15.08
N ALA A 72 -3.13 -15.71 14.20
CA ALA A 72 -3.25 -14.55 13.32
C ALA A 72 -3.46 -13.25 14.11
N ASP A 73 -4.30 -13.29 15.14
CA ASP A 73 -4.55 -12.14 16.01
C ASP A 73 -3.28 -11.77 16.80
N GLN A 74 -2.56 -12.76 17.33
CA GLN A 74 -1.29 -12.55 18.02
C GLN A 74 -0.21 -11.98 17.09
N PHE A 75 -0.15 -12.46 15.85
CA PHE A 75 0.77 -11.94 14.85
C PHE A 75 0.46 -10.49 14.50
N TYR A 76 -0.82 -10.11 14.34
CA TYR A 76 -1.20 -8.71 14.10
C TYR A 76 -0.73 -7.80 15.24
N GLU A 77 -0.87 -8.19 16.49
CA GLU A 77 -0.40 -7.38 17.62
C GLU A 77 1.13 -7.21 17.61
N LYS A 78 1.88 -8.27 17.30
CA LYS A 78 3.35 -8.19 17.13
C LYS A 78 3.72 -7.27 15.96
N MET A 79 3.03 -7.41 14.83
CA MET A 79 3.25 -6.58 13.64
C MET A 79 2.99 -5.10 13.95
N PHE A 80 1.89 -4.79 14.61
CA PHE A 80 1.57 -3.41 15.00
C PHE A 80 2.62 -2.82 15.94
N ALA A 81 3.15 -3.61 16.86
CA ALA A 81 4.22 -3.18 17.75
C ALA A 81 5.52 -2.88 16.98
N VAL A 82 5.93 -3.75 16.06
CA VAL A 82 7.13 -3.56 15.22
C VAL A 82 6.97 -2.35 14.31
N LEU A 83 5.84 -2.23 13.62
CA LEU A 83 5.57 -1.10 12.73
C LEU A 83 5.54 0.22 13.50
N GLY A 84 4.91 0.26 14.66
CA GLY A 84 4.85 1.45 15.51
C GLY A 84 6.21 1.92 16.05
N GLN A 85 7.22 1.03 16.07
CA GLN A 85 8.57 1.37 16.50
C GLN A 85 9.52 1.71 15.36
N SER A 86 9.38 1.06 14.22
CA SER A 86 10.47 0.98 13.23
C SER A 86 10.08 1.31 11.80
N VAL A 87 8.78 1.45 11.45
CA VAL A 87 8.40 1.78 10.08
C VAL A 87 8.90 3.16 9.69
N GLU A 88 9.36 3.29 8.45
CA GLU A 88 9.83 4.51 7.84
C GLU A 88 8.98 4.86 6.62
N LEU A 89 9.11 6.09 6.14
CA LEU A 89 8.50 6.50 4.88
C LEU A 89 9.26 5.89 3.68
N ILE A 90 8.54 5.64 2.61
CA ILE A 90 9.19 5.38 1.32
C ILE A 90 10.06 6.61 0.96
N PRO A 91 11.34 6.40 0.61
CA PRO A 91 12.23 7.51 0.27
C PRO A 91 11.63 8.40 -0.83
N GLY A 92 11.62 9.70 -0.61
CA GLY A 92 11.13 10.69 -1.56
C GLY A 92 9.63 11.03 -1.46
N ILE A 93 8.80 10.25 -0.74
CA ILE A 93 7.35 10.49 -0.67
C ILE A 93 7.02 11.86 -0.06
N GLU A 94 7.76 12.34 0.95
CA GLU A 94 7.51 13.66 1.55
C GLU A 94 7.62 14.77 0.51
N ALA A 95 8.65 14.72 -0.34
CA ALA A 95 8.83 15.72 -1.39
C ALA A 95 7.68 15.70 -2.42
N VAL A 96 7.12 14.52 -2.72
CA VAL A 96 5.94 14.39 -3.56
C VAL A 96 4.73 15.04 -2.91
N LEU A 97 4.48 14.76 -1.63
CA LEU A 97 3.36 15.35 -0.90
C LEU A 97 3.50 16.88 -0.81
N ASP A 98 4.72 17.39 -0.58
CA ASP A 98 4.99 18.81 -0.57
C ASP A 98 4.75 19.47 -1.93
N ALA A 99 5.14 18.83 -3.02
CA ALA A 99 4.87 19.29 -4.37
C ALA A 99 3.37 19.36 -4.68
N LEU A 100 2.59 18.37 -4.24
CA LEU A 100 1.14 18.35 -4.39
C LEU A 100 0.47 19.48 -3.58
N ASP A 101 0.86 19.66 -2.31
CA ASP A 101 0.36 20.74 -1.47
C ASP A 101 0.66 22.11 -2.08
N HIS A 102 1.87 22.28 -2.61
CA HIS A 102 2.28 23.54 -3.25
C HIS A 102 1.46 23.86 -4.50
N GLN A 103 1.07 22.85 -5.25
CA GLN A 103 0.20 22.98 -6.43
C GLN A 103 -1.30 23.01 -6.08
N GLY A 104 -1.66 22.86 -4.81
CA GLY A 104 -3.05 22.79 -4.35
C GLY A 104 -3.80 21.55 -4.85
N ILE A 105 -3.08 20.48 -5.17
CA ILE A 105 -3.66 19.22 -5.61
C ILE A 105 -3.93 18.34 -4.40
N PRO A 106 -5.20 18.00 -4.11
CA PRO A 106 -5.53 17.13 -2.99
C PRO A 106 -4.96 15.71 -3.21
N PHE A 107 -4.67 15.03 -2.12
CA PHE A 107 -4.27 13.64 -2.13
C PHE A 107 -4.95 12.85 -1.01
N ALA A 108 -5.05 11.55 -1.21
CA ALA A 108 -5.71 10.62 -0.31
C ALA A 108 -4.95 9.29 -0.25
N ILE A 109 -5.31 8.44 0.69
CA ILE A 109 -4.90 7.04 0.74
C ILE A 109 -6.12 6.15 0.48
N GLY A 110 -5.91 5.11 -0.36
CA GLY A 110 -6.81 3.97 -0.49
C GLY A 110 -6.01 2.68 -0.29
N SER A 111 -6.20 1.98 0.81
CA SER A 111 -5.39 0.83 1.22
C SER A 111 -6.23 -0.43 1.46
N ASN A 112 -5.60 -1.61 1.39
CA ASN A 112 -6.15 -2.86 1.96
C ASN A 112 -5.74 -3.08 3.43
N GLY A 113 -4.94 -2.17 4.00
CA GLY A 113 -4.64 -2.13 5.43
C GLY A 113 -5.81 -1.59 6.26
N SER A 114 -5.95 -2.07 7.50
CA SER A 114 -6.95 -1.54 8.44
C SER A 114 -6.67 -0.10 8.85
N HIS A 115 -7.70 0.62 9.30
CA HIS A 115 -7.53 1.96 9.89
C HIS A 115 -6.52 1.95 11.04
N ARG A 116 -6.53 0.89 11.86
CA ARG A 116 -5.57 0.73 12.96
C ARG A 116 -4.13 0.68 12.44
N LYS A 117 -3.87 -0.13 11.40
CA LYS A 117 -2.53 -0.23 10.78
C LYS A 117 -2.08 1.11 10.23
N MET A 118 -2.91 1.76 9.41
CA MET A 118 -2.61 3.08 8.84
C MET A 118 -2.36 4.13 9.94
N GLY A 119 -3.18 4.16 10.98
CA GLY A 119 -3.00 5.08 12.11
C GLY A 119 -1.64 4.91 12.80
N ILE A 120 -1.21 3.66 12.98
CA ILE A 120 0.11 3.34 13.57
C ILE A 120 1.25 3.78 12.64
N THR A 121 1.21 3.37 11.38
CA THR A 121 2.31 3.60 10.43
C THR A 121 2.44 5.07 10.04
N LEU A 122 1.36 5.72 9.68
CA LEU A 122 1.35 7.15 9.33
C LEU A 122 1.67 8.03 10.56
N GLY A 123 1.18 7.63 11.74
CA GLY A 123 1.48 8.32 13.00
C GLY A 123 2.96 8.22 13.36
N ARG A 124 3.56 7.02 13.26
CA ARG A 124 4.99 6.80 13.48
C ARG A 124 5.86 7.63 12.54
N CYS A 125 5.45 7.73 11.28
CA CYS A 125 6.15 8.50 10.25
C CYS A 125 5.87 10.01 10.27
N GLY A 126 4.96 10.49 11.14
CA GLY A 126 4.68 11.92 11.29
C GLY A 126 3.83 12.53 10.17
N VAL A 127 3.21 11.72 9.30
CA VAL A 127 2.41 12.20 8.16
C VAL A 127 0.90 11.99 8.32
N ALA A 128 0.43 11.48 9.46
CA ALA A 128 -0.98 11.18 9.69
C ALA A 128 -1.91 12.39 9.47
N GLU A 129 -1.51 13.57 9.94
CA GLU A 129 -2.30 14.81 9.80
C GLU A 129 -2.47 15.23 8.33
N ARG A 130 -1.52 14.90 7.47
CA ARG A 130 -1.60 15.20 6.03
C ARG A 130 -2.71 14.43 5.33
N PHE A 131 -3.08 13.27 5.89
CA PHE A 131 -4.15 12.38 5.38
C PHE A 131 -5.40 12.37 6.25
N ALA A 132 -5.51 13.30 7.22
CA ALA A 132 -6.66 13.35 8.13
C ALA A 132 -7.99 13.45 7.35
N GLY A 133 -8.90 12.49 7.60
CA GLY A 133 -10.18 12.37 6.89
C GLY A 133 -10.08 11.93 5.42
N ARG A 134 -8.89 11.57 4.94
CA ARG A 134 -8.62 11.18 3.55
C ARG A 134 -7.84 9.87 3.43
N ALA A 135 -7.85 9.02 4.45
CA ALA A 135 -7.31 7.67 4.42
C ALA A 135 -8.46 6.66 4.53
N PHE A 136 -8.61 5.83 3.50
CA PHE A 136 -9.72 4.88 3.34
C PHE A 136 -9.19 3.46 3.36
N SER A 137 -9.96 2.56 4.00
CA SER A 137 -9.62 1.17 4.26
C SER A 137 -10.71 0.21 3.79
N PRO A 138 -10.49 -1.12 3.82
CA PRO A 138 -11.54 -2.10 3.57
C PRO A 138 -12.72 -1.99 4.54
N GLU A 139 -12.52 -1.39 5.72
CA GLU A 139 -13.56 -1.19 6.74
C GLU A 139 -14.62 -0.16 6.30
N ASP A 140 -14.31 0.66 5.29
CA ASP A 140 -15.19 1.71 4.77
C ASP A 140 -16.01 1.28 3.55
N VAL A 141 -15.74 0.10 2.98
CA VAL A 141 -16.28 -0.33 1.68
C VAL A 141 -16.82 -1.77 1.73
N ALA A 142 -17.64 -2.13 0.75
CA ALA A 142 -18.19 -3.48 0.66
C ALA A 142 -17.15 -4.52 0.20
N ASN A 143 -16.26 -4.12 -0.72
CA ASN A 143 -15.30 -5.01 -1.32
C ASN A 143 -13.90 -4.40 -1.28
N PRO A 144 -12.89 -5.14 -0.76
CA PRO A 144 -11.49 -4.70 -0.79
C PRO A 144 -10.91 -4.78 -2.21
N LYS A 145 -9.71 -4.21 -2.44
CA LYS A 145 -8.97 -4.40 -3.69
C LYS A 145 -8.84 -5.92 -3.97
N PRO A 146 -9.02 -6.38 -5.21
CA PRO A 146 -8.99 -5.63 -6.48
C PRO A 146 -10.29 -4.95 -6.89
N ALA A 147 -11.35 -4.94 -6.04
CA ALA A 147 -12.54 -4.15 -6.33
C ALA A 147 -12.20 -2.65 -6.30
N PRO A 148 -12.88 -1.82 -7.09
CA PRO A 148 -12.58 -0.39 -7.21
C PRO A 148 -13.06 0.44 -6.03
N ASP A 149 -13.80 -0.15 -5.09
CA ASP A 149 -14.63 0.52 -4.10
C ASP A 149 -13.86 1.56 -3.28
N VAL A 150 -12.66 1.23 -2.79
CA VAL A 150 -11.87 2.13 -1.94
C VAL A 150 -11.39 3.38 -2.71
N TYR A 151 -11.03 3.22 -3.98
CA TYR A 151 -10.60 4.34 -4.81
C TYR A 151 -11.78 5.21 -5.24
N LEU A 152 -12.92 4.59 -5.58
CA LEU A 152 -14.15 5.32 -5.88
C LEU A 152 -14.66 6.08 -4.64
N LEU A 153 -14.54 5.50 -3.45
CA LEU A 153 -14.88 6.18 -2.20
C LEU A 153 -13.99 7.41 -1.99
N ALA A 154 -12.65 7.27 -2.16
CA ALA A 154 -11.70 8.37 -2.01
C ALA A 154 -12.04 9.53 -2.97
N ALA A 155 -12.27 9.23 -4.25
CA ALA A 155 -12.66 10.22 -5.26
C ALA A 155 -13.98 10.91 -4.91
N SER A 156 -14.99 10.13 -4.48
CA SER A 156 -16.30 10.65 -4.08
C SER A 156 -16.23 11.58 -2.87
N LYS A 157 -15.43 11.23 -1.85
CA LYS A 157 -15.27 12.04 -0.63
C LYS A 157 -14.59 13.38 -0.87
N ILE A 158 -13.78 13.47 -1.94
CA ILE A 158 -13.06 14.69 -2.32
C ILE A 158 -13.79 15.39 -3.48
N GLU A 159 -14.90 14.82 -3.97
CA GLU A 159 -15.75 15.35 -5.03
C GLU A 159 -15.02 15.52 -6.39
N ILE A 160 -14.10 14.60 -6.71
CA ILE A 160 -13.36 14.56 -7.97
C ILE A 160 -13.84 13.36 -8.81
N ALA A 161 -14.05 13.58 -10.11
CA ALA A 161 -14.42 12.50 -11.02
C ALA A 161 -13.27 11.47 -11.17
N PRO A 162 -13.56 10.17 -11.22
CA PRO A 162 -12.52 9.13 -11.34
C PRO A 162 -11.55 9.37 -12.51
N GLY A 163 -12.01 9.82 -13.66
CA GLY A 163 -11.15 10.10 -14.81
C GLY A 163 -10.15 11.25 -14.63
N ASP A 164 -10.32 12.07 -13.58
CA ASP A 164 -9.39 13.15 -13.20
C ASP A 164 -8.43 12.74 -12.07
N CYS A 165 -8.51 11.46 -11.62
CA CYS A 165 -7.70 10.91 -10.53
C CYS A 165 -6.53 10.09 -11.07
N VAL A 166 -5.43 10.12 -10.34
CA VAL A 166 -4.29 9.21 -10.53
C VAL A 166 -4.11 8.37 -9.28
N VAL A 167 -3.95 7.07 -9.46
CA VAL A 167 -3.62 6.10 -8.42
C VAL A 167 -2.14 5.75 -8.51
N ILE A 168 -1.44 5.77 -7.38
CA ILE A 168 -0.06 5.32 -7.24
C ILE A 168 -0.08 4.00 -6.46
N GLU A 169 0.45 2.95 -7.06
CA GLU A 169 0.32 1.58 -6.56
C GLU A 169 1.58 0.75 -6.82
N ASP A 170 1.96 -0.07 -5.86
CA ASP A 170 3.08 -1.01 -5.96
C ASP A 170 2.64 -2.45 -6.21
N SER A 171 1.33 -2.74 -6.15
CA SER A 171 0.78 -4.09 -6.31
C SER A 171 -0.11 -4.24 -7.55
N ALA A 172 -0.08 -5.44 -8.15
CA ALA A 172 -0.98 -5.77 -9.24
C ALA A 172 -2.47 -5.76 -8.82
N THR A 173 -2.74 -6.13 -7.57
CA THR A 173 -4.10 -6.15 -7.00
C THR A 173 -4.68 -4.74 -6.91
N GLY A 174 -3.93 -3.81 -6.35
CA GLY A 174 -4.36 -2.43 -6.25
C GLY A 174 -4.35 -1.69 -7.59
N ALA A 175 -3.39 -1.99 -8.47
CA ALA A 175 -3.39 -1.45 -9.83
C ALA A 175 -4.65 -1.84 -10.61
N ARG A 176 -5.12 -3.11 -10.49
CA ARG A 176 -6.40 -3.53 -11.07
C ARG A 176 -7.58 -2.77 -10.48
N ALA A 177 -7.57 -2.52 -9.18
CA ALA A 177 -8.62 -1.73 -8.52
C ALA A 177 -8.68 -0.30 -9.08
N GLY A 178 -7.53 0.36 -9.27
CA GLY A 178 -7.45 1.68 -9.87
C GLY A 178 -7.97 1.72 -11.31
N VAL A 179 -7.58 0.75 -12.14
CA VAL A 179 -8.08 0.62 -13.51
C VAL A 179 -9.59 0.36 -13.53
N ALA A 180 -10.08 -0.54 -12.65
CA ALA A 180 -11.50 -0.84 -12.52
C ALA A 180 -12.32 0.39 -12.05
N ALA A 181 -11.69 1.29 -11.28
CA ALA A 181 -12.28 2.57 -10.88
C ALA A 181 -12.35 3.61 -12.03
N GLY A 182 -11.76 3.32 -13.19
CA GLY A 182 -11.68 4.26 -14.32
C GLY A 182 -10.64 5.37 -14.10
N MET A 183 -9.64 5.12 -13.27
CA MET A 183 -8.56 6.06 -12.96
C MET A 183 -7.29 5.73 -13.75
N VAL A 184 -6.42 6.73 -13.91
CA VAL A 184 -5.06 6.50 -14.39
C VAL A 184 -4.27 5.82 -13.26
N VAL A 185 -3.52 4.77 -13.58
CA VAL A 185 -2.68 4.06 -12.62
C VAL A 185 -1.22 4.19 -13.00
N MET A 186 -0.40 4.64 -12.06
CA MET A 186 1.06 4.61 -12.15
C MET A 186 1.58 3.52 -11.20
N GLY A 187 2.24 2.51 -11.76
CA GLY A 187 2.83 1.39 -11.03
C GLY A 187 4.20 1.76 -10.48
N PHE A 188 4.35 1.70 -9.16
CA PHE A 188 5.62 1.90 -8.49
C PHE A 188 6.37 0.57 -8.39
N THR A 189 7.52 0.47 -9.03
CA THR A 189 8.28 -0.78 -9.19
C THR A 189 9.53 -0.85 -8.33
N HIS A 190 9.58 -0.08 -7.24
CA HIS A 190 10.72 -0.06 -6.32
C HIS A 190 11.08 -1.48 -5.83
N ASP A 191 10.12 -2.16 -5.23
CA ASP A 191 10.29 -3.54 -4.73
C ASP A 191 9.49 -4.57 -5.54
N THR A 192 8.54 -4.12 -6.36
CA THR A 192 7.69 -5.00 -7.17
C THR A 192 8.21 -5.10 -8.60
N PRO A 193 8.48 -6.31 -9.11
CA PRO A 193 8.90 -6.49 -10.50
C PRO A 193 7.88 -5.92 -11.51
N ALA A 194 8.36 -5.14 -12.48
CA ALA A 194 7.53 -4.53 -13.53
C ALA A 194 6.61 -5.52 -14.26
N ALA A 195 7.03 -6.79 -14.38
CA ALA A 195 6.22 -7.85 -14.99
C ALA A 195 4.88 -8.10 -14.27
N LYS A 196 4.75 -7.73 -12.98
CA LYS A 196 3.49 -7.84 -12.23
C LYS A 196 2.41 -6.89 -12.72
N PHE A 197 2.80 -5.80 -13.39
CA PHE A 197 1.88 -4.80 -13.95
C PHE A 197 1.51 -5.08 -15.42
N ALA A 198 2.07 -6.13 -16.04
CA ALA A 198 1.81 -6.48 -17.44
C ALA A 198 0.30 -6.64 -17.70
N GLY A 199 -0.20 -5.93 -18.72
CA GLY A 199 -1.62 -5.93 -19.07
C GLY A 199 -2.53 -5.15 -18.11
N ILE A 200 -1.96 -4.41 -17.15
CA ILE A 200 -2.71 -3.55 -16.21
C ILE A 200 -2.39 -2.08 -16.48
N THR A 201 -1.13 -1.70 -16.45
CA THR A 201 -0.65 -0.36 -16.78
C THR A 201 0.76 -0.41 -17.37
N ASP A 202 1.02 0.49 -18.33
CA ASP A 202 2.35 0.70 -18.89
C ASP A 202 3.06 1.93 -18.27
N MET A 203 2.37 2.65 -17.37
CA MET A 203 2.94 3.81 -16.66
C MET A 203 3.66 3.32 -15.41
N LEU A 204 4.93 2.98 -15.55
CA LEU A 204 5.76 2.44 -14.47
C LEU A 204 6.88 3.41 -14.13
N PHE A 205 7.28 3.43 -12.84
CA PHE A 205 8.43 4.19 -12.33
C PHE A 205 8.98 3.48 -11.09
N ASP A 206 10.25 3.67 -10.77
CA ASP A 206 10.97 2.99 -9.69
C ASP A 206 11.59 3.93 -8.67
N ASP A 207 11.63 5.23 -8.95
CA ASP A 207 12.07 6.26 -8.00
C ASP A 207 10.94 7.26 -7.73
N MET A 208 10.58 7.41 -6.45
CA MET A 208 9.53 8.35 -6.03
C MET A 208 9.90 9.81 -6.35
N ALA A 209 11.19 10.13 -6.48
CA ALA A 209 11.64 11.45 -6.88
C ALA A 209 11.22 11.85 -8.31
N ASP A 210 10.92 10.87 -9.17
CA ASP A 210 10.45 11.12 -10.54
C ASP A 210 8.95 11.45 -10.60
N LEU A 211 8.20 11.08 -9.57
CA LEU A 211 6.74 11.17 -9.58
C LEU A 211 6.20 12.58 -9.82
N PRO A 212 6.75 13.66 -9.23
CA PRO A 212 6.28 15.01 -9.53
C PRO A 212 6.33 15.36 -11.02
N ALA A 213 7.42 14.99 -11.70
CA ALA A 213 7.58 15.23 -13.14
C ALA A 213 6.63 14.37 -13.98
N LEU A 214 6.40 13.11 -13.56
CA LEU A 214 5.47 12.19 -14.21
C LEU A 214 4.02 12.67 -14.10
N LEU A 215 3.66 13.27 -12.96
CA LEU A 215 2.36 13.89 -12.71
C LEU A 215 2.17 15.23 -13.44
N GLY A 216 3.20 15.75 -14.10
CA GLY A 216 3.17 17.05 -14.77
C GLY A 216 3.22 18.23 -13.82
N LEU A 217 3.73 18.03 -12.58
CA LEU A 217 3.95 19.11 -11.63
C LEU A 217 5.19 19.89 -12.07
N ASN A 218 5.03 21.18 -12.26
CA ASN A 218 6.16 22.03 -12.64
C ASN A 218 7.13 22.17 -11.46
N ALA A 219 8.40 21.84 -11.69
CA ALA A 219 9.47 22.26 -10.80
C ALA A 219 9.50 23.80 -10.76
N GLN A 220 9.41 24.39 -9.58
CA GLN A 220 9.75 25.79 -9.38
C GLN A 220 11.25 25.98 -9.19
#